data_04c4252d9ead95f08451d20feb91b4c7
#
_entry.id   04c4252d9ead95f08451d20feb91b4c7
#
_cell.length_a   1.000
_cell.length_b   1.000
_cell.length_c   1.000
_cell.angle_alpha   90.00
_cell.angle_beta   90.00
_cell.angle_gamma   90.00
#
_symmetry.space_group_name_H-M   'P 1'
#
loop_
_entity.id
_entity.type
_entity.pdbx_description
1 polymer ?
#
loop_
_entity_poly.entity_id
_entity_poly.type
_entity_poly.pdbx_seq_one_letter_code
_entity_poly.pdbx_strand_id
1 'polypeptide(L)'
;MPSLQPPPAQQLIGGEWMPARDKGELEVVDPATRDPIQTVARAGADDIDDAVAAARRAFPGWAATNPSERGALLRRWADLIMAHVEELAATEARDVGKPLSGGRLNIYIAHGIIDYFAGAADKLTGVTLPTRTPDYLGYTRPEPYGVCAVLIPWNVPAVLTAANVAPALAAGNTVVLKPSEIAPLTPFALAELARQAGLPPGVLNVVTGLGGDAGAALTAHRDVNHISFVGSTATGRAVMAAAARNLVPVKLELGGKSPNVVFADADLDVAIPAIVGSITENAGQNCYAGSRLIVERSVHAEVVERVAAAMAATRLGPWDADLDMGPLISAAQFRRVSGHLEQARADGARLVTGGAPLGDGWYVSPTVYDDVDSHLRLAREEIFGPVLAVQAFSGTDEATALMNDSDFGLLACIWTNDVSRALRLAAEVRAGQVAVNQFHDAGVIGFPFNLQKDSGFSRGGGYGALREYTQEKAVAVRLLGP
;
A
#
# COMPACT_ATOMS: atom_id res chain seq x y z
N MET A 1 -19.90 -24.02 -1.08
CA MET A 1 -19.87 -22.68 -0.50
C MET A 1 -20.23 -21.69 -1.60
N PRO A 2 -20.87 -20.55 -1.33
CA PRO A 2 -21.04 -19.54 -2.37
C PRO A 2 -19.69 -19.07 -2.87
N SER A 3 -19.58 -18.78 -4.17
CA SER A 3 -18.35 -18.27 -4.78
C SER A 3 -17.96 -16.94 -4.13
N LEU A 4 -16.66 -16.73 -3.83
CA LEU A 4 -16.15 -15.44 -3.39
C LEU A 4 -15.92 -14.46 -4.54
N GLN A 5 -15.95 -14.96 -5.78
CA GLN A 5 -15.83 -14.10 -6.94
C GLN A 5 -17.06 -13.21 -7.07
N PRO A 6 -16.90 -11.91 -7.34
CA PRO A 6 -18.03 -11.02 -7.58
C PRO A 6 -18.81 -11.53 -8.80
N PRO A 7 -20.14 -11.35 -8.84
CA PRO A 7 -20.87 -11.58 -10.08
C PRO A 7 -20.27 -10.72 -11.22
N PRO A 8 -20.15 -11.27 -12.43
CA PRO A 8 -19.59 -10.50 -13.55
C PRO A 8 -20.31 -9.16 -13.76
N ALA A 9 -19.56 -8.13 -14.13
CA ALA A 9 -20.05 -6.79 -14.42
C ALA A 9 -20.82 -6.10 -13.27
N GLN A 10 -20.54 -6.47 -12.01
CA GLN A 10 -21.20 -5.89 -10.83
C GLN A 10 -20.23 -5.21 -9.87
N GLN A 11 -20.78 -4.39 -9.00
CA GLN A 11 -20.16 -3.67 -7.90
C GLN A 11 -21.01 -3.84 -6.63
N LEU A 12 -20.44 -3.58 -5.45
CA LEU A 12 -21.12 -3.77 -4.16
C LEU A 12 -21.53 -2.41 -3.58
N ILE A 13 -22.81 -2.11 -3.56
CA ILE A 13 -23.36 -0.86 -2.99
C ILE A 13 -24.51 -1.18 -2.07
N GLY A 14 -24.48 -0.63 -0.85
CA GLY A 14 -25.57 -0.82 0.11
C GLY A 14 -25.77 -2.28 0.57
N GLY A 15 -24.75 -3.13 0.42
CA GLY A 15 -24.80 -4.57 0.74
C GLY A 15 -25.34 -5.45 -0.38
N GLU A 16 -25.62 -4.89 -1.56
CA GLU A 16 -26.13 -5.60 -2.72
C GLU A 16 -25.18 -5.51 -3.91
N TRP A 17 -25.10 -6.59 -4.69
CA TRP A 17 -24.40 -6.63 -5.96
C TRP A 17 -25.27 -6.00 -7.04
N MET A 18 -24.74 -5.05 -7.79
CA MET A 18 -25.48 -4.36 -8.86
C MET A 18 -24.56 -3.96 -10.02
N PRO A 19 -25.08 -3.88 -11.25
CA PRO A 19 -24.32 -3.35 -12.38
C PRO A 19 -24.08 -1.83 -12.22
N ALA A 20 -23.14 -1.28 -13.00
CA ALA A 20 -23.05 0.17 -13.17
C ALA A 20 -24.35 0.74 -13.78
N ARG A 21 -24.68 1.98 -13.46
CA ARG A 21 -25.92 2.63 -13.95
C ARG A 21 -26.00 2.70 -15.46
N ASP A 22 -24.89 2.96 -16.13
CA ASP A 22 -24.78 2.97 -17.60
C ASP A 22 -24.50 1.59 -18.19
N LYS A 23 -24.43 0.53 -17.34
CA LYS A 23 -24.05 -0.84 -17.71
C LYS A 23 -22.66 -0.93 -18.36
N GLY A 24 -21.79 0.03 -18.09
CA GLY A 24 -20.40 0.00 -18.50
C GLY A 24 -19.64 -1.14 -17.81
N GLU A 25 -18.71 -1.75 -18.53
CA GLU A 25 -17.91 -2.88 -18.06
C GLU A 25 -16.43 -2.65 -18.31
N LEU A 26 -15.60 -3.26 -17.48
CA LEU A 26 -14.14 -3.30 -17.60
C LEU A 26 -13.69 -4.76 -17.55
N GLU A 27 -12.78 -5.11 -18.43
CA GLU A 27 -12.18 -6.44 -18.47
C GLU A 27 -10.98 -6.50 -17.50
N VAL A 28 -10.94 -7.54 -16.67
CA VAL A 28 -9.80 -7.89 -15.82
C VAL A 28 -9.02 -8.98 -16.54
N VAL A 29 -7.72 -8.78 -16.69
CA VAL A 29 -6.84 -9.61 -17.52
C VAL A 29 -5.78 -10.29 -16.66
N ASP A 30 -5.53 -11.57 -16.88
CA ASP A 30 -4.40 -12.30 -16.30
C ASP A 30 -3.07 -11.77 -16.86
N PRO A 31 -2.17 -11.20 -16.05
CA PRO A 31 -0.93 -10.60 -16.53
C PRO A 31 0.02 -11.59 -17.21
N ALA A 32 -0.06 -12.88 -16.87
CA ALA A 32 0.84 -13.89 -17.39
C ALA A 32 0.43 -14.38 -18.79
N THR A 33 -0.88 -14.60 -18.99
CA THR A 33 -1.42 -15.13 -20.25
C THR A 33 -2.01 -14.05 -21.15
N ARG A 34 -2.40 -12.91 -20.55
CA ARG A 34 -3.15 -11.80 -21.18
C ARG A 34 -4.59 -12.18 -21.56
N ASP A 35 -5.07 -13.31 -21.06
CA ASP A 35 -6.45 -13.73 -21.26
C ASP A 35 -7.38 -13.01 -20.26
N PRO A 36 -8.63 -12.74 -20.63
CA PRO A 36 -9.61 -12.21 -19.72
C PRO A 36 -9.91 -13.20 -18.58
N ILE A 37 -9.94 -12.68 -17.33
CA ILE A 37 -10.36 -13.44 -16.16
C ILE A 37 -11.88 -13.30 -16.00
N GLN A 38 -12.37 -12.06 -15.94
CA GLN A 38 -13.79 -11.70 -15.93
C GLN A 38 -14.00 -10.22 -16.19
N THR A 39 -15.26 -9.78 -16.30
CA THR A 39 -15.63 -8.37 -16.33
C THR A 39 -16.05 -7.87 -14.95
N VAL A 40 -15.84 -6.58 -14.68
CA VAL A 40 -16.35 -5.86 -13.51
C VAL A 40 -17.11 -4.62 -13.96
N ALA A 41 -17.95 -4.05 -13.10
CA ALA A 41 -18.68 -2.83 -13.43
C ALA A 41 -17.71 -1.65 -13.69
N ARG A 42 -18.02 -0.81 -14.67
CA ARG A 42 -17.37 0.48 -14.88
C ARG A 42 -18.22 1.58 -14.26
N ALA A 43 -18.00 1.88 -12.98
CA ALA A 43 -18.71 2.94 -12.29
C ALA A 43 -18.41 4.31 -12.89
N GLY A 44 -19.45 5.12 -12.99
CA GLY A 44 -19.40 6.55 -13.27
C GLY A 44 -19.72 7.41 -12.04
N ALA A 45 -19.93 8.70 -12.24
CA ALA A 45 -20.25 9.64 -11.15
C ALA A 45 -21.55 9.27 -10.42
N ASP A 46 -22.58 8.83 -11.13
CA ASP A 46 -23.87 8.45 -10.52
C ASP A 46 -23.75 7.22 -9.60
N ASP A 47 -22.87 6.26 -9.94
CA ASP A 47 -22.59 5.11 -9.10
C ASP A 47 -21.84 5.52 -7.82
N ILE A 48 -20.96 6.51 -7.94
CA ILE A 48 -20.27 7.09 -6.79
C ILE A 48 -21.25 7.80 -5.87
N ASP A 49 -22.20 8.57 -6.42
CA ASP A 49 -23.26 9.21 -5.64
C ASP A 49 -24.09 8.18 -4.88
N ASP A 50 -24.46 7.05 -5.50
CA ASP A 50 -25.21 5.95 -4.87
C ASP A 50 -24.39 5.31 -3.72
N ALA A 51 -23.10 5.05 -3.96
CA ALA A 51 -22.23 4.41 -2.96
C ALA A 51 -22.00 5.34 -1.76
N VAL A 52 -21.73 6.64 -2.00
CA VAL A 52 -21.58 7.64 -0.93
C VAL A 52 -22.91 7.83 -0.16
N ALA A 53 -24.06 7.87 -0.86
CA ALA A 53 -25.37 7.96 -0.22
C ALA A 53 -25.65 6.72 0.64
N ALA A 54 -25.29 5.52 0.18
CA ALA A 54 -25.44 4.28 0.98
C ALA A 54 -24.56 4.33 2.23
N ALA A 55 -23.28 4.72 2.09
CA ALA A 55 -22.37 4.90 3.21
C ALA A 55 -22.88 5.92 4.23
N ARG A 56 -23.37 7.07 3.74
CA ARG A 56 -23.93 8.13 4.59
C ARG A 56 -25.16 7.69 5.37
N ARG A 57 -26.05 6.91 4.75
CA ARG A 57 -27.22 6.34 5.45
C ARG A 57 -26.83 5.35 6.54
N ALA A 58 -25.80 4.53 6.31
CA ALA A 58 -25.31 3.55 7.27
C ALA A 58 -24.51 4.16 8.44
N PHE A 59 -23.88 5.31 8.22
CA PHE A 59 -22.95 5.92 9.18
C PHE A 59 -23.50 6.12 10.58
N PRO A 60 -24.70 6.75 10.82
CA PRO A 60 -25.18 6.99 12.17
C PRO A 60 -25.33 5.71 13.00
N GLY A 61 -25.86 4.65 12.40
CA GLY A 61 -26.02 3.34 13.06
C GLY A 61 -24.67 2.69 13.37
N TRP A 62 -23.74 2.71 12.41
CA TRP A 62 -22.41 2.14 12.59
C TRP A 62 -21.58 2.91 13.62
N ALA A 63 -21.58 4.23 13.59
CA ALA A 63 -20.89 5.07 14.56
C ALA A 63 -21.43 4.90 15.99
N ALA A 64 -22.74 4.64 16.15
CA ALA A 64 -23.39 4.36 17.43
C ALA A 64 -23.18 2.93 17.95
N THR A 65 -22.73 1.99 17.07
CA THR A 65 -22.45 0.60 17.47
C THR A 65 -21.31 0.59 18.50
N ASN A 66 -21.47 -0.22 19.55
CA ASN A 66 -20.46 -0.36 20.59
C ASN A 66 -19.09 -0.74 19.96
N PRO A 67 -17.99 -0.10 20.34
CA PRO A 67 -16.67 -0.41 19.79
C PRO A 67 -16.28 -1.90 19.88
N SER A 68 -16.61 -2.57 20.98
CA SER A 68 -16.34 -4.01 21.15
C SER A 68 -17.17 -4.87 20.16
N GLU A 69 -18.40 -4.45 19.82
CA GLU A 69 -19.22 -5.14 18.80
C GLU A 69 -18.65 -4.91 17.40
N ARG A 70 -18.17 -3.70 17.09
CA ARG A 70 -17.44 -3.46 15.84
C ARG A 70 -16.21 -4.35 15.75
N GLY A 71 -15.43 -4.45 16.83
CA GLY A 71 -14.28 -5.36 16.93
C GLY A 71 -14.64 -6.81 16.71
N ALA A 72 -15.75 -7.29 17.29
CA ALA A 72 -16.23 -8.66 17.08
C ALA A 72 -16.64 -8.94 15.63
N LEU A 73 -17.23 -7.97 14.92
CA LEU A 73 -17.55 -8.08 13.50
C LEU A 73 -16.27 -8.17 12.64
N LEU A 74 -15.28 -7.31 12.91
CA LEU A 74 -14.00 -7.35 12.23
C LEU A 74 -13.24 -8.67 12.49
N ARG A 75 -13.33 -9.22 13.72
CA ARG A 75 -12.75 -10.54 14.04
C ARG A 75 -13.36 -11.64 13.19
N ARG A 76 -14.70 -11.68 13.10
CA ARG A 76 -15.37 -12.66 12.23
C ARG A 76 -14.99 -12.50 10.76
N TRP A 77 -14.77 -11.27 10.31
CA TRP A 77 -14.25 -11.01 8.96
C TRP A 77 -12.85 -11.60 8.78
N ALA A 78 -11.94 -11.37 9.74
CA ALA A 78 -10.61 -11.97 9.72
C ALA A 78 -10.66 -13.50 9.71
N ASP A 79 -11.50 -14.12 10.55
CA ASP A 79 -11.68 -15.57 10.61
C ASP A 79 -12.15 -16.15 9.28
N LEU A 80 -13.09 -15.48 8.59
CA LEU A 80 -13.55 -15.87 7.27
C LEU A 80 -12.45 -15.77 6.20
N ILE A 81 -11.60 -14.75 6.26
CA ILE A 81 -10.45 -14.62 5.36
C ILE A 81 -9.51 -15.82 5.52
N MET A 82 -9.21 -16.23 6.76
CA MET A 82 -8.38 -17.40 7.01
C MET A 82 -9.03 -18.71 6.55
N ALA A 83 -10.35 -18.82 6.68
CA ALA A 83 -11.07 -20.00 6.21
C ALA A 83 -11.03 -20.15 4.66
N HIS A 84 -10.75 -19.06 3.94
CA HIS A 84 -10.68 -19.00 2.48
C HIS A 84 -9.29 -18.64 1.94
N VAL A 85 -8.22 -18.84 2.73
CA VAL A 85 -6.88 -18.35 2.41
C VAL A 85 -6.37 -18.82 1.04
N GLU A 86 -6.59 -20.07 0.66
CA GLU A 86 -6.08 -20.62 -0.61
C GLU A 86 -6.84 -20.04 -1.82
N GLU A 87 -8.16 -19.88 -1.73
CA GLU A 87 -8.97 -19.28 -2.79
C GLU A 87 -8.61 -17.80 -2.99
N LEU A 88 -8.46 -17.06 -1.89
CA LEU A 88 -8.05 -15.66 -1.92
C LEU A 88 -6.61 -15.50 -2.42
N ALA A 89 -5.70 -16.38 -2.02
CA ALA A 89 -4.31 -16.38 -2.48
C ALA A 89 -4.20 -16.60 -3.99
N ALA A 90 -4.96 -17.55 -4.54
CA ALA A 90 -5.03 -17.80 -5.96
C ALA A 90 -5.63 -16.60 -6.73
N THR A 91 -6.67 -15.99 -6.17
CA THR A 91 -7.28 -14.78 -6.74
C THR A 91 -6.29 -13.61 -6.76
N GLU A 92 -5.63 -13.32 -5.63
CA GLU A 92 -4.62 -12.27 -5.51
C GLU A 92 -3.44 -12.49 -6.46
N ALA A 93 -2.95 -13.73 -6.51
CA ALA A 93 -1.81 -14.11 -7.36
C ALA A 93 -2.14 -13.94 -8.85
N ARG A 94 -3.28 -14.43 -9.28
CA ARG A 94 -3.73 -14.36 -10.68
C ARG A 94 -4.07 -12.94 -11.12
N ASP A 95 -4.76 -12.17 -10.27
CA ASP A 95 -5.22 -10.80 -10.56
C ASP A 95 -4.04 -9.82 -10.71
N VAL A 96 -2.95 -10.04 -9.95
CA VAL A 96 -1.75 -9.18 -9.95
C VAL A 96 -0.62 -9.76 -10.82
N GLY A 97 -0.58 -11.08 -11.02
CA GLY A 97 0.48 -11.79 -11.74
C GLY A 97 1.65 -12.24 -10.85
N LYS A 98 1.55 -12.10 -9.51
CA LYS A 98 2.60 -12.52 -8.58
C LYS A 98 2.59 -14.03 -8.34
N PRO A 99 3.69 -14.65 -7.83
CA PRO A 99 3.69 -16.07 -7.43
C PRO A 99 2.60 -16.37 -6.39
N LEU A 100 2.08 -17.60 -6.39
CA LEU A 100 1.03 -18.03 -5.46
C LEU A 100 1.44 -17.89 -3.99
N SER A 101 2.69 -18.19 -3.67
CA SER A 101 3.28 -17.98 -2.33
C SER A 101 3.22 -16.51 -1.89
N GLY A 102 3.49 -15.58 -2.81
CA GLY A 102 3.33 -14.14 -2.58
C GLY A 102 1.87 -13.73 -2.37
N GLY A 103 0.94 -14.30 -3.15
CA GLY A 103 -0.50 -14.14 -2.92
C GLY A 103 -0.90 -14.61 -1.52
N ARG A 104 -0.48 -15.81 -1.12
CA ARG A 104 -0.76 -16.38 0.21
C ARG A 104 -0.22 -15.51 1.34
N LEU A 105 1.02 -15.01 1.20
CA LEU A 105 1.62 -14.09 2.17
C LEU A 105 0.78 -12.81 2.31
N ASN A 106 0.30 -12.23 1.21
CA ASN A 106 -0.55 -11.04 1.26
C ASN A 106 -1.88 -11.29 1.99
N ILE A 107 -2.47 -12.48 1.84
CA ILE A 107 -3.70 -12.82 2.58
C ILE A 107 -3.42 -12.98 4.09
N TYR A 108 -2.31 -13.61 4.49
CA TYR A 108 -1.92 -13.67 5.90
C TYR A 108 -1.67 -12.29 6.51
N ILE A 109 -1.02 -11.39 5.78
CA ILE A 109 -0.81 -10.00 6.22
C ILE A 109 -2.16 -9.28 6.34
N ALA A 110 -3.04 -9.39 5.34
CA ALA A 110 -4.36 -8.77 5.37
C ALA A 110 -5.20 -9.26 6.56
N HIS A 111 -5.22 -10.58 6.81
CA HIS A 111 -5.83 -11.16 8.00
C HIS A 111 -5.28 -10.55 9.29
N GLY A 112 -3.94 -10.54 9.45
CA GLY A 112 -3.32 -10.03 10.66
C GLY A 112 -3.62 -8.55 10.92
N ILE A 113 -3.69 -7.73 9.85
CA ILE A 113 -4.07 -6.32 9.95
C ILE A 113 -5.52 -6.16 10.43
N ILE A 114 -6.46 -6.90 9.83
CA ILE A 114 -7.88 -6.83 10.22
C ILE A 114 -8.05 -7.29 11.67
N ASP A 115 -7.39 -8.38 12.06
CA ASP A 115 -7.40 -8.92 13.42
C ASP A 115 -6.81 -7.93 14.46
N TYR A 116 -5.71 -7.25 14.09
CA TYR A 116 -5.14 -6.18 14.90
C TYR A 116 -6.16 -5.06 15.18
N PHE A 117 -6.83 -4.55 14.15
CA PHE A 117 -7.82 -3.48 14.30
C PHE A 117 -9.11 -3.97 14.95
N ALA A 118 -9.47 -5.24 14.82
CA ALA A 118 -10.53 -5.85 15.60
C ALA A 118 -10.25 -5.77 17.10
N GLY A 119 -9.01 -6.06 17.50
CA GLY A 119 -8.55 -5.94 18.89
C GLY A 119 -8.35 -4.49 19.36
N ALA A 120 -8.19 -3.54 18.44
CA ALA A 120 -7.93 -2.13 18.75
C ALA A 120 -9.18 -1.24 18.76
N ALA A 121 -10.32 -1.72 18.27
CA ALA A 121 -11.54 -0.94 18.08
C ALA A 121 -12.04 -0.25 19.37
N ASP A 122 -11.92 -0.90 20.52
CA ASP A 122 -12.33 -0.39 21.85
C ASP A 122 -11.18 0.28 22.62
N LYS A 123 -10.04 0.53 21.97
CA LYS A 123 -8.86 1.17 22.60
C LYS A 123 -8.72 2.65 22.24
N LEU A 124 -9.62 3.21 21.43
CA LEU A 124 -9.64 4.66 21.15
C LEU A 124 -10.05 5.43 22.40
N THR A 125 -9.09 6.14 22.99
CA THR A 125 -9.28 6.93 24.20
C THR A 125 -9.00 8.41 23.94
N GLY A 126 -9.74 9.28 24.64
CA GLY A 126 -9.39 10.68 24.81
C GLY A 126 -8.58 10.90 26.08
N VAL A 127 -8.32 12.16 26.40
CA VAL A 127 -7.56 12.57 27.58
C VAL A 127 -8.40 13.52 28.44
N THR A 128 -8.22 13.46 29.77
CA THR A 128 -8.71 14.50 30.68
C THR A 128 -7.71 15.64 30.71
N LEU A 129 -8.20 16.86 30.49
CA LEU A 129 -7.38 18.06 30.41
C LEU A 129 -7.26 18.75 31.78
N PRO A 130 -6.08 19.25 32.17
CA PRO A 130 -5.94 20.10 33.36
C PRO A 130 -6.67 21.41 33.11
N THR A 131 -7.46 21.85 34.11
CA THR A 131 -8.16 23.11 34.09
C THR A 131 -7.57 24.07 35.12
N ARG A 132 -7.69 25.39 34.90
CA ARG A 132 -7.17 26.42 35.84
C ARG A 132 -7.99 26.54 37.08
N THR A 133 -9.26 26.15 37.05
CA THR A 133 -10.20 26.23 38.15
C THR A 133 -10.83 24.89 38.45
N PRO A 134 -11.18 24.59 39.72
CA PRO A 134 -11.82 23.32 40.07
C PRO A 134 -13.25 23.18 39.53
N ASP A 135 -13.86 24.27 39.08
CA ASP A 135 -15.26 24.29 38.62
C ASP A 135 -15.44 23.82 37.18
N TYR A 136 -14.39 23.30 36.54
CA TYR A 136 -14.45 22.80 35.17
C TYR A 136 -13.87 21.41 35.05
N LEU A 137 -14.54 20.59 34.25
CA LEU A 137 -14.03 19.33 33.71
C LEU A 137 -13.75 19.51 32.22
N GLY A 138 -12.51 19.33 31.81
CA GLY A 138 -12.10 19.30 30.37
C GLY A 138 -11.72 17.90 29.97
N TYR A 139 -12.19 17.45 28.81
CA TYR A 139 -11.74 16.20 28.20
C TYR A 139 -11.81 16.24 26.69
N THR A 140 -11.07 15.34 26.03
CA THR A 140 -11.17 15.12 24.58
C THR A 140 -11.84 13.80 24.29
N ARG A 141 -12.45 13.70 23.11
CA ARG A 141 -13.09 12.50 22.60
C ARG A 141 -12.76 12.33 21.12
N PRO A 142 -12.12 11.22 20.71
CA PRO A 142 -12.00 10.88 19.30
C PRO A 142 -13.38 10.51 18.75
N GLU A 143 -13.72 11.06 17.58
CA GLU A 143 -14.96 10.79 16.86
C GLU A 143 -14.67 10.41 15.43
N PRO A 144 -15.40 9.47 14.80
CA PRO A 144 -15.24 9.15 13.39
C PRO A 144 -15.54 10.37 12.51
N TYR A 145 -14.87 10.47 11.37
CA TYR A 145 -15.13 11.53 10.39
C TYR A 145 -16.50 11.39 9.73
N GLY A 146 -16.91 10.17 9.36
CA GLY A 146 -18.12 9.93 8.60
C GLY A 146 -17.89 8.94 7.44
N VAL A 147 -18.11 9.39 6.22
CA VAL A 147 -17.84 8.62 5.00
C VAL A 147 -16.38 8.78 4.60
N CYS A 148 -15.64 7.67 4.57
CA CYS A 148 -14.25 7.63 4.12
C CYS A 148 -14.19 7.09 2.67
N ALA A 149 -13.63 7.89 1.76
CA ALA A 149 -13.21 7.44 0.44
C ALA A 149 -11.83 6.77 0.55
N VAL A 150 -11.74 5.52 0.12
CA VAL A 150 -10.50 4.74 0.11
C VAL A 150 -10.18 4.36 -1.32
N LEU A 151 -9.07 4.86 -1.86
CA LEU A 151 -8.60 4.55 -3.21
C LEU A 151 -7.27 3.81 -3.11
N ILE A 152 -7.22 2.59 -3.66
CA ILE A 152 -6.03 1.74 -3.60
C ILE A 152 -5.55 1.34 -5.00
N PRO A 153 -4.23 1.20 -5.19
CA PRO A 153 -3.63 0.69 -6.42
C PRO A 153 -3.76 -0.85 -6.50
N TRP A 154 -3.09 -1.40 -7.48
CA TRP A 154 -3.21 -2.77 -7.94
C TRP A 154 -2.13 -3.74 -7.43
N ASN A 155 -1.08 -3.26 -6.76
CA ASN A 155 0.11 -4.08 -6.50
C ASN A 155 -0.03 -5.10 -5.35
N VAL A 156 -0.75 -4.74 -4.28
CA VAL A 156 -1.04 -5.63 -3.12
C VAL A 156 -2.47 -5.39 -2.62
N PRO A 157 -3.50 -5.69 -3.45
CA PRO A 157 -4.88 -5.31 -3.20
C PRO A 157 -5.44 -5.79 -1.86
N ALA A 158 -5.13 -7.02 -1.45
CA ALA A 158 -5.57 -7.58 -0.18
C ALA A 158 -5.04 -6.78 1.02
N VAL A 159 -3.73 -6.54 1.04
CA VAL A 159 -3.05 -5.82 2.12
C VAL A 159 -3.56 -4.38 2.22
N LEU A 160 -3.67 -3.69 1.07
CA LEU A 160 -4.11 -2.30 1.04
C LEU A 160 -5.59 -2.14 1.39
N THR A 161 -6.45 -3.11 1.02
CA THR A 161 -7.82 -3.15 1.49
C THR A 161 -7.84 -3.26 3.01
N ALA A 162 -7.14 -4.21 3.59
CA ALA A 162 -7.08 -4.40 5.04
C ALA A 162 -6.53 -3.17 5.77
N ALA A 163 -5.40 -2.61 5.29
CA ALA A 163 -4.69 -1.50 5.94
C ALA A 163 -5.47 -0.17 5.95
N ASN A 164 -6.40 0.01 5.00
CA ASN A 164 -7.16 1.25 4.89
C ASN A 164 -8.62 1.11 5.31
N VAL A 165 -9.24 -0.06 5.08
CA VAL A 165 -10.65 -0.29 5.43
C VAL A 165 -10.81 -0.66 6.91
N ALA A 166 -9.98 -1.59 7.44
CA ALA A 166 -10.15 -2.08 8.81
C ALA A 166 -10.03 -0.98 9.87
N PRO A 167 -9.01 -0.08 9.86
CA PRO A 167 -8.93 1.01 10.84
C PRO A 167 -10.08 2.01 10.69
N ALA A 168 -10.53 2.31 9.46
CA ALA A 168 -11.67 3.19 9.23
C ALA A 168 -12.95 2.63 9.86
N LEU A 169 -13.25 1.34 9.63
CA LEU A 169 -14.40 0.65 10.21
C LEU A 169 -14.29 0.52 11.73
N ALA A 170 -13.11 0.16 12.25
CA ALA A 170 -12.86 0.06 13.69
C ALA A 170 -13.11 1.39 14.41
N ALA A 171 -12.70 2.51 13.80
CA ALA A 171 -12.94 3.85 14.30
C ALA A 171 -14.43 4.28 14.25
N GLY A 172 -15.27 3.56 13.50
CA GLY A 172 -16.71 3.84 13.37
C GLY A 172 -17.10 4.61 12.12
N ASN A 173 -16.21 4.76 11.14
CA ASN A 173 -16.52 5.33 9.84
C ASN A 173 -17.19 4.30 8.92
N THR A 174 -17.88 4.77 7.89
CA THR A 174 -18.29 3.97 6.73
C THR A 174 -17.34 4.21 5.57
N VAL A 175 -17.23 3.24 4.66
CA VAL A 175 -16.21 3.24 3.61
C VAL A 175 -16.82 3.07 2.22
N VAL A 176 -16.35 3.88 1.28
CA VAL A 176 -16.45 3.63 -0.15
C VAL A 176 -15.04 3.31 -0.65
N LEU A 177 -14.80 2.03 -0.93
CA LEU A 177 -13.54 1.52 -1.46
C LEU A 177 -13.56 1.54 -2.99
N LYS A 178 -12.59 2.20 -3.60
CA LYS A 178 -12.31 2.10 -5.03
C LYS A 178 -10.95 1.42 -5.24
N PRO A 179 -10.92 0.12 -5.49
CA PRO A 179 -9.70 -0.55 -5.94
C PRO A 179 -9.33 -0.11 -7.35
N SER A 180 -8.10 -0.42 -7.76
CA SER A 180 -7.72 -0.28 -9.16
C SER A 180 -8.57 -1.21 -10.03
N GLU A 181 -8.97 -0.73 -11.19
CA GLU A 181 -9.75 -1.47 -12.17
C GLU A 181 -9.03 -2.67 -12.78
N ILE A 182 -7.69 -2.71 -12.69
CA ILE A 182 -6.88 -3.80 -13.25
C ILE A 182 -6.57 -4.93 -12.25
N ALA A 183 -6.88 -4.74 -10.96
CA ALA A 183 -6.76 -5.80 -9.93
C ALA A 183 -7.81 -5.63 -8.83
N PRO A 184 -9.11 -5.74 -9.15
CA PRO A 184 -10.21 -5.49 -8.21
C PRO A 184 -10.73 -6.75 -7.53
N LEU A 185 -10.33 -7.96 -7.98
CA LEU A 185 -11.04 -9.19 -7.62
C LEU A 185 -10.88 -9.55 -6.15
N THR A 186 -9.67 -9.43 -5.60
CA THR A 186 -9.45 -9.68 -4.17
C THR A 186 -10.17 -8.67 -3.27
N PRO A 187 -10.15 -7.34 -3.51
CA PRO A 187 -10.98 -6.39 -2.77
C PRO A 187 -12.48 -6.74 -2.76
N PHE A 188 -13.04 -7.19 -3.88
CA PHE A 188 -14.42 -7.66 -3.94
C PHE A 188 -14.64 -8.92 -3.09
N ALA A 189 -13.75 -9.90 -3.19
CA ALA A 189 -13.84 -11.12 -2.39
C ALA A 189 -13.76 -10.82 -0.88
N LEU A 190 -12.88 -9.90 -0.47
CA LEU A 190 -12.79 -9.43 0.92
C LEU A 190 -14.06 -8.72 1.37
N ALA A 191 -14.67 -7.90 0.51
CA ALA A 191 -15.93 -7.22 0.82
C ALA A 191 -17.10 -8.20 0.94
N GLU A 192 -17.15 -9.25 0.11
CA GLU A 192 -18.14 -10.33 0.25
C GLU A 192 -18.00 -11.06 1.59
N LEU A 193 -16.77 -11.37 2.01
CA LEU A 193 -16.52 -11.96 3.32
C LEU A 193 -16.89 -11.01 4.46
N ALA A 194 -16.68 -9.70 4.31
CA ALA A 194 -17.14 -8.71 5.28
C ALA A 194 -18.68 -8.72 5.42
N ARG A 195 -19.41 -8.83 4.29
CA ARG A 195 -20.87 -8.98 4.26
C ARG A 195 -21.30 -10.25 4.96
N GLN A 196 -20.65 -11.40 4.69
CA GLN A 196 -20.91 -12.68 5.36
C GLN A 196 -20.58 -12.64 6.86
N ALA A 197 -19.57 -11.86 7.28
CA ALA A 197 -19.25 -11.62 8.69
C ALA A 197 -20.34 -10.83 9.43
N GLY A 198 -21.29 -10.24 8.69
CA GLY A 198 -22.44 -9.51 9.23
C GLY A 198 -22.18 -8.00 9.35
N LEU A 199 -21.25 -7.44 8.58
CA LEU A 199 -21.18 -5.97 8.47
C LEU A 199 -22.50 -5.44 7.91
N PRO A 200 -23.08 -4.40 8.54
CA PRO A 200 -24.37 -3.87 8.09
C PRO A 200 -24.31 -3.33 6.65
N PRO A 201 -25.40 -3.43 5.87
CA PRO A 201 -25.49 -2.88 4.54
C PRO A 201 -25.07 -1.40 4.48
N GLY A 202 -24.20 -1.04 3.51
CA GLY A 202 -23.69 0.32 3.32
C GLY A 202 -22.49 0.72 4.21
N VAL A 203 -22.12 -0.08 5.22
CA VAL A 203 -20.92 0.18 6.03
C VAL A 203 -19.64 0.05 5.19
N LEU A 204 -19.60 -0.93 4.29
CA LEU A 204 -18.56 -1.08 3.28
C LEU A 204 -19.22 -1.15 1.90
N ASN A 205 -18.77 -0.29 0.99
CA ASN A 205 -19.17 -0.28 -0.42
C ASN A 205 -17.91 -0.40 -1.28
N VAL A 206 -17.99 -1.15 -2.37
CA VAL A 206 -16.84 -1.32 -3.29
C VAL A 206 -17.27 -1.03 -4.70
N VAL A 207 -16.65 -0.04 -5.32
CA VAL A 207 -16.95 0.42 -6.68
C VAL A 207 -15.70 0.36 -7.54
N THR A 208 -15.83 -0.17 -8.76
CA THR A 208 -14.76 -0.19 -9.76
C THR A 208 -15.01 0.87 -10.82
N GLY A 209 -13.95 1.39 -11.41
CA GLY A 209 -14.04 2.41 -12.45
C GLY A 209 -12.69 3.07 -12.68
N LEU A 210 -12.60 3.87 -13.75
CA LEU A 210 -11.35 4.54 -14.10
C LEU A 210 -10.98 5.62 -13.08
N GLY A 211 -9.67 5.77 -12.85
CA GLY A 211 -9.16 6.77 -11.90
C GLY A 211 -9.57 8.20 -12.23
N GLY A 212 -9.54 8.58 -13.51
CA GLY A 212 -9.92 9.92 -13.99
C GLY A 212 -11.44 10.18 -14.01
N ASP A 213 -12.27 9.18 -13.82
CA ASP A 213 -13.73 9.22 -13.85
C ASP A 213 -14.29 8.95 -12.44
N ALA A 214 -14.53 7.69 -12.07
CA ALA A 214 -15.02 7.31 -10.74
C ALA A 214 -14.11 7.77 -9.59
N GLY A 215 -12.76 7.67 -9.75
CA GLY A 215 -11.82 8.16 -8.76
C GLY A 215 -11.88 9.66 -8.54
N ALA A 216 -11.94 10.43 -9.62
CA ALA A 216 -12.08 11.89 -9.56
C ALA A 216 -13.43 12.30 -8.95
N ALA A 217 -14.53 11.62 -9.32
CA ALA A 217 -15.86 11.88 -8.74
C ALA A 217 -15.86 11.61 -7.22
N LEU A 218 -15.29 10.48 -6.79
CA LEU A 218 -15.23 10.11 -5.37
C LEU A 218 -14.40 11.09 -4.54
N THR A 219 -13.23 11.52 -5.03
CA THR A 219 -12.35 12.45 -4.29
C THR A 219 -12.87 13.88 -4.25
N ALA A 220 -13.74 14.27 -5.20
CA ALA A 220 -14.38 15.57 -5.25
C ALA A 220 -15.79 15.59 -4.61
N HIS A 221 -16.29 14.46 -4.14
CA HIS A 221 -17.65 14.34 -3.63
C HIS A 221 -17.85 15.10 -2.32
N ARG A 222 -18.85 15.98 -2.26
CA ARG A 222 -19.11 16.87 -1.12
C ARG A 222 -19.46 16.19 0.19
N ASP A 223 -20.00 14.97 0.15
CA ASP A 223 -20.41 14.18 1.31
C ASP A 223 -19.35 13.17 1.76
N VAL A 224 -18.15 13.21 1.18
CA VAL A 224 -16.95 12.51 1.66
C VAL A 224 -16.33 13.35 2.78
N ASN A 225 -15.95 12.72 3.88
CA ASN A 225 -15.45 13.38 5.08
C ASN A 225 -13.96 13.09 5.35
N HIS A 226 -13.40 12.05 4.74
CA HIS A 226 -11.99 11.71 4.80
C HIS A 226 -11.58 10.98 3.50
N ILE A 227 -10.38 11.23 3.01
CA ILE A 227 -9.85 10.53 1.84
C ILE A 227 -8.57 9.81 2.22
N SER A 228 -8.50 8.51 1.95
CA SER A 228 -7.27 7.72 1.97
C SER A 228 -6.90 7.32 0.55
N PHE A 229 -5.75 7.75 0.11
CA PHE A 229 -5.25 7.47 -1.23
C PHE A 229 -3.88 6.81 -1.17
N VAL A 230 -3.74 5.69 -1.86
CA VAL A 230 -2.47 5.01 -2.12
C VAL A 230 -2.24 4.98 -3.64
N GLY A 231 -1.07 5.43 -4.11
CA GLY A 231 -0.77 5.44 -5.53
C GLY A 231 0.40 6.33 -5.94
N SER A 232 0.40 6.82 -7.18
CA SER A 232 1.50 7.66 -7.66
C SER A 232 1.48 9.06 -7.05
N THR A 233 2.66 9.67 -6.89
CA THR A 233 2.81 11.05 -6.38
C THR A 233 2.04 12.07 -7.22
N ALA A 234 2.02 11.91 -8.55
CA ALA A 234 1.26 12.81 -9.43
C ALA A 234 -0.24 12.74 -9.15
N THR A 235 -0.79 11.54 -8.98
CA THR A 235 -2.22 11.36 -8.65
C THR A 235 -2.51 11.83 -7.22
N GLY A 236 -1.61 11.60 -6.25
CA GLY A 236 -1.75 12.11 -4.88
C GLY A 236 -1.89 13.64 -4.83
N ARG A 237 -1.10 14.36 -5.64
CA ARG A 237 -1.24 15.84 -5.77
C ARG A 237 -2.60 16.23 -6.34
N ALA A 238 -3.14 15.50 -7.32
CA ALA A 238 -4.47 15.74 -7.87
C ALA A 238 -5.59 15.47 -6.84
N VAL A 239 -5.46 14.40 -6.04
CA VAL A 239 -6.37 14.07 -4.94
C VAL A 239 -6.38 15.17 -3.88
N MET A 240 -5.20 15.67 -3.46
CA MET A 240 -5.11 16.82 -2.54
C MET A 240 -5.81 18.06 -3.09
N ALA A 241 -5.62 18.36 -4.37
CA ALA A 241 -6.26 19.52 -5.01
C ALA A 241 -7.80 19.37 -5.05
N ALA A 242 -8.30 18.14 -5.26
CA ALA A 242 -9.74 17.85 -5.20
C ALA A 242 -10.29 18.00 -3.77
N ALA A 243 -9.62 17.40 -2.78
CA ALA A 243 -10.00 17.46 -1.37
C ALA A 243 -10.02 18.89 -0.81
N ALA A 244 -9.09 19.74 -1.25
CA ALA A 244 -9.01 21.13 -0.82
C ALA A 244 -10.29 21.94 -1.12
N ARG A 245 -11.05 21.59 -2.18
CA ARG A 245 -12.31 22.27 -2.54
C ARG A 245 -13.38 22.11 -1.45
N ASN A 246 -13.39 20.97 -0.76
CA ASN A 246 -14.37 20.62 0.25
C ASN A 246 -13.76 20.62 1.68
N LEU A 247 -12.48 21.02 1.84
CA LEU A 247 -11.72 21.01 3.09
C LEU A 247 -11.67 19.61 3.73
N VAL A 248 -11.58 18.56 2.94
CA VAL A 248 -11.55 17.17 3.40
C VAL A 248 -10.12 16.78 3.80
N PRO A 249 -9.90 16.23 5.02
CA PRO A 249 -8.61 15.65 5.40
C PRO A 249 -8.20 14.51 4.49
N VAL A 250 -6.90 14.42 4.19
CA VAL A 250 -6.36 13.37 3.32
C VAL A 250 -5.24 12.61 4.01
N LYS A 251 -5.18 11.31 3.78
CA LYS A 251 -4.07 10.40 4.01
C LYS A 251 -3.48 10.05 2.65
N LEU A 252 -2.17 10.23 2.46
CA LEU A 252 -1.48 9.95 1.21
C LEU A 252 -0.33 8.97 1.45
N GLU A 253 -0.38 7.82 0.77
CA GLU A 253 0.71 6.86 0.68
C GLU A 253 1.14 6.75 -0.78
N LEU A 254 2.31 7.29 -1.10
CA LEU A 254 2.76 7.50 -2.46
C LEU A 254 4.02 6.69 -2.77
N GLY A 255 4.69 7.04 -3.87
CA GLY A 255 5.86 6.32 -4.35
C GLY A 255 7.09 6.36 -3.46
N GLY A 256 8.07 5.55 -3.80
CA GLY A 256 9.34 5.46 -3.11
C GLY A 256 10.53 5.26 -4.04
N LYS A 257 11.73 5.53 -3.50
CA LYS A 257 13.03 5.22 -4.10
C LYS A 257 13.97 4.77 -3.00
N SER A 258 13.59 3.69 -2.32
CA SER A 258 14.18 3.24 -1.06
C SER A 258 15.63 2.77 -1.24
N PRO A 259 16.59 3.26 -0.42
CA PRO A 259 17.95 2.78 -0.43
C PRO A 259 18.15 1.54 0.44
N ASN A 260 18.95 0.58 -0.05
CA ASN A 260 19.70 -0.39 0.73
C ASN A 260 21.12 0.10 0.86
N VAL A 261 21.62 0.37 2.07
CA VAL A 261 22.97 0.87 2.32
C VAL A 261 23.82 -0.23 2.95
N VAL A 262 24.91 -0.62 2.28
CA VAL A 262 25.75 -1.75 2.68
C VAL A 262 27.13 -1.26 3.07
N PHE A 263 27.51 -1.41 4.33
CA PHE A 263 28.85 -1.15 4.85
C PHE A 263 29.72 -2.41 4.77
N ALA A 264 31.03 -2.22 4.80
CA ALA A 264 32.03 -3.30 4.67
C ALA A 264 31.92 -4.38 5.78
N ASP A 265 31.39 -4.01 6.94
CA ASP A 265 31.19 -4.90 8.07
C ASP A 265 29.84 -5.64 8.07
N ALA A 266 29.00 -5.45 7.03
CA ALA A 266 27.72 -6.12 6.91
C ALA A 266 27.88 -7.63 6.70
N ASP A 267 26.93 -8.41 7.24
CA ASP A 267 26.79 -9.82 6.88
C ASP A 267 26.19 -9.94 5.49
N LEU A 268 27.04 -10.15 4.48
CA LEU A 268 26.64 -10.21 3.07
C LEU A 268 25.80 -11.46 2.77
N ASP A 269 25.91 -12.53 3.55
CA ASP A 269 25.10 -13.74 3.33
C ASP A 269 23.64 -13.52 3.74
N VAL A 270 23.38 -12.60 4.65
CA VAL A 270 22.04 -12.13 5.02
C VAL A 270 21.58 -10.99 4.13
N ALA A 271 22.47 -10.02 3.84
CA ALA A 271 22.12 -8.81 3.12
C ALA A 271 21.77 -9.08 1.64
N ILE A 272 22.56 -9.89 0.93
CA ILE A 272 22.38 -10.11 -0.52
C ILE A 272 21.00 -10.70 -0.85
N PRO A 273 20.55 -11.81 -0.22
CA PRO A 273 19.21 -12.35 -0.50
C PRO A 273 18.08 -11.34 -0.20
N ALA A 274 18.19 -10.58 0.88
CA ALA A 274 17.20 -9.57 1.25
C ALA A 274 17.18 -8.39 0.25
N ILE A 275 18.33 -7.93 -0.21
CA ILE A 275 18.45 -6.87 -1.24
C ILE A 275 17.82 -7.34 -2.55
N VAL A 276 18.14 -8.56 -3.01
CA VAL A 276 17.54 -9.13 -4.22
C VAL A 276 16.04 -9.29 -4.07
N GLY A 277 15.58 -9.87 -2.96
CA GLY A 277 14.15 -9.99 -2.65
C GLY A 277 13.44 -8.62 -2.65
N SER A 278 14.09 -7.58 -2.12
CA SER A 278 13.52 -6.22 -2.03
C SER A 278 13.15 -5.59 -3.38
N ILE A 279 13.72 -6.07 -4.48
CA ILE A 279 13.50 -5.54 -5.83
C ILE A 279 12.90 -6.57 -6.80
N THR A 280 12.91 -7.86 -6.47
CA THR A 280 12.29 -8.91 -7.29
C THR A 280 10.90 -9.30 -6.78
N GLU A 281 10.61 -9.12 -5.49
CA GLU A 281 9.27 -9.30 -4.94
C GLU A 281 8.24 -8.51 -5.76
N ASN A 282 7.17 -9.19 -6.18
CA ASN A 282 6.12 -8.63 -7.03
C ASN A 282 6.65 -7.93 -8.30
N ALA A 283 7.77 -8.43 -8.85
CA ALA A 283 8.48 -7.83 -9.99
C ALA A 283 8.89 -6.36 -9.75
N GLY A 284 9.27 -6.00 -8.53
CA GLY A 284 9.63 -4.63 -8.13
C GLY A 284 8.47 -3.65 -8.07
N GLN A 285 7.23 -4.14 -8.13
CA GLN A 285 6.01 -3.33 -8.13
C GLN A 285 5.51 -3.02 -6.72
N ASN A 286 6.44 -2.59 -5.84
CA ASN A 286 6.17 -2.19 -4.46
C ASN A 286 6.65 -0.77 -4.21
N CYS A 287 5.86 0.03 -3.48
CA CYS A 287 6.21 1.42 -3.14
C CYS A 287 7.48 1.52 -2.29
N TYR A 288 7.74 0.52 -1.45
CA TYR A 288 8.93 0.40 -0.62
C TYR A 288 10.09 -0.35 -1.28
N ALA A 289 9.98 -0.79 -2.55
CA ALA A 289 11.01 -1.57 -3.22
C ALA A 289 12.41 -0.96 -3.07
N GLY A 290 13.39 -1.79 -2.68
CA GLY A 290 14.77 -1.40 -2.47
C GLY A 290 15.49 -1.13 -3.79
N SER A 291 15.06 -0.12 -4.53
CA SER A 291 15.47 0.16 -5.92
C SER A 291 16.78 0.93 -6.06
N ARG A 292 17.36 1.39 -4.93
CA ARG A 292 18.75 1.91 -4.87
C ARG A 292 19.59 1.05 -3.95
N LEU A 293 20.81 0.71 -4.41
CA LEU A 293 21.80 -0.01 -3.62
C LEU A 293 23.02 0.90 -3.48
N ILE A 294 23.34 1.31 -2.26
CA ILE A 294 24.41 2.24 -1.92
C ILE A 294 25.48 1.44 -1.16
N VAL A 295 26.64 1.22 -1.76
CA VAL A 295 27.64 0.25 -1.26
C VAL A 295 28.94 0.93 -0.90
N GLU A 296 29.50 0.59 0.26
CA GLU A 296 30.84 1.06 0.62
C GLU A 296 31.88 0.57 -0.38
N ARG A 297 32.73 1.49 -0.87
CA ARG A 297 33.65 1.26 -1.99
C ARG A 297 34.57 0.05 -1.80
N SER A 298 34.93 -0.25 -0.55
CA SER A 298 35.82 -1.38 -0.23
C SER A 298 35.23 -2.76 -0.53
N VAL A 299 33.89 -2.89 -0.52
CA VAL A 299 33.17 -4.15 -0.80
C VAL A 299 32.28 -4.06 -2.03
N HIS A 300 32.32 -2.93 -2.77
CA HIS A 300 31.43 -2.65 -3.88
C HIS A 300 31.49 -3.74 -4.97
N ALA A 301 32.68 -4.14 -5.42
CA ALA A 301 32.83 -5.12 -6.49
C ALA A 301 32.20 -6.48 -6.10
N GLU A 302 32.47 -6.96 -4.88
CA GLU A 302 31.91 -8.20 -4.36
C GLU A 302 30.37 -8.14 -4.26
N VAL A 303 29.84 -7.06 -3.70
CA VAL A 303 28.38 -6.90 -3.55
C VAL A 303 27.69 -6.85 -4.90
N VAL A 304 28.23 -6.08 -5.86
CA VAL A 304 27.66 -5.98 -7.23
C VAL A 304 27.68 -7.32 -7.93
N GLU A 305 28.80 -8.06 -7.88
CA GLU A 305 28.91 -9.39 -8.50
C GLU A 305 27.88 -10.36 -7.90
N ARG A 306 27.80 -10.43 -6.57
CA ARG A 306 26.86 -11.35 -5.87
C ARG A 306 25.41 -11.00 -6.13
N VAL A 307 25.04 -9.71 -6.08
CA VAL A 307 23.68 -9.24 -6.38
C VAL A 307 23.33 -9.53 -7.84
N ALA A 308 24.22 -9.24 -8.79
CA ALA A 308 23.98 -9.49 -10.21
C ALA A 308 23.80 -10.99 -10.50
N ALA A 309 24.61 -11.85 -9.89
CA ALA A 309 24.48 -13.30 -10.03
C ALA A 309 23.13 -13.80 -9.47
N ALA A 310 22.71 -13.34 -8.31
CA ALA A 310 21.43 -13.70 -7.70
C ALA A 310 20.22 -13.17 -8.52
N MET A 311 20.29 -11.94 -9.03
CA MET A 311 19.27 -11.36 -9.93
C MET A 311 19.16 -12.15 -11.23
N ALA A 312 20.29 -12.58 -11.84
CA ALA A 312 20.31 -13.38 -13.05
C ALA A 312 19.76 -14.80 -12.85
N ALA A 313 19.85 -15.34 -11.63
CA ALA A 313 19.33 -16.66 -11.27
C ALA A 313 17.82 -16.65 -10.94
N THR A 314 17.18 -15.49 -10.85
CA THR A 314 15.75 -15.37 -10.56
C THR A 314 14.91 -16.06 -11.65
N ARG A 315 14.08 -17.01 -11.25
CA ARG A 315 13.20 -17.77 -12.15
C ARG A 315 11.88 -17.03 -12.34
N LEU A 316 11.47 -16.83 -13.58
CA LEU A 316 10.24 -16.13 -13.92
C LEU A 316 9.18 -17.10 -14.43
N GLY A 317 7.92 -16.85 -14.09
CA GLY A 317 6.82 -17.65 -14.59
C GLY A 317 5.44 -17.14 -14.21
N PRO A 318 4.38 -17.83 -14.66
CA PRO A 318 3.01 -17.50 -14.29
C PRO A 318 2.77 -17.75 -12.79
N TRP A 319 1.70 -17.16 -12.27
CA TRP A 319 1.36 -17.18 -10.85
C TRP A 319 1.25 -18.58 -10.23
N ASP A 320 0.76 -19.57 -10.99
CA ASP A 320 0.54 -20.97 -10.57
C ASP A 320 1.79 -21.85 -10.65
N ALA A 321 2.81 -21.42 -11.36
CA ALA A 321 4.12 -22.09 -11.34
C ALA A 321 4.89 -21.83 -10.04
N ASP A 322 4.47 -20.85 -9.27
CA ASP A 322 5.03 -20.45 -7.96
C ASP A 322 6.56 -20.32 -7.98
N LEU A 323 7.07 -19.65 -9.01
CA LEU A 323 8.49 -19.34 -9.17
C LEU A 323 8.86 -18.06 -8.41
N ASP A 324 10.08 -17.56 -8.61
CA ASP A 324 10.62 -16.45 -7.80
C ASP A 324 9.99 -15.09 -8.15
N MET A 325 9.58 -14.89 -9.44
CA MET A 325 9.02 -13.62 -9.90
C MET A 325 7.97 -13.83 -11.00
N GLY A 326 6.89 -13.06 -10.95
CA GLY A 326 5.86 -13.02 -12.00
C GLY A 326 6.10 -11.92 -13.04
N PRO A 327 5.12 -11.69 -13.96
CA PRO A 327 5.14 -10.60 -14.93
C PRO A 327 4.86 -9.25 -14.29
N LEU A 328 5.04 -8.18 -15.05
CA LEU A 328 4.42 -6.88 -14.76
C LEU A 328 2.91 -6.97 -15.00
N ILE A 329 2.13 -6.20 -14.24
CA ILE A 329 0.67 -6.36 -14.21
C ILE A 329 -0.05 -6.00 -15.52
N SER A 330 0.52 -5.13 -16.36
CA SER A 330 -0.19 -4.62 -17.53
C SER A 330 0.75 -4.18 -18.64
N ALA A 331 0.19 -4.06 -19.85
CA ALA A 331 0.90 -3.49 -20.99
C ALA A 331 1.37 -2.05 -20.73
N ALA A 332 0.63 -1.26 -19.97
CA ALA A 332 1.01 0.10 -19.62
C ALA A 332 2.25 0.11 -18.72
N GLN A 333 2.27 -0.76 -17.68
CA GLN A 333 3.41 -0.88 -16.78
C GLN A 333 4.63 -1.47 -17.51
N PHE A 334 4.43 -2.46 -18.37
CA PHE A 334 5.49 -3.03 -19.21
C PHE A 334 6.15 -1.96 -20.10
N ARG A 335 5.36 -1.12 -20.78
CA ARG A 335 5.91 -0.01 -21.59
C ARG A 335 6.65 1.01 -20.72
N ARG A 336 6.13 1.33 -19.52
CA ARG A 336 6.81 2.24 -18.59
C ARG A 336 8.18 1.73 -18.18
N VAL A 337 8.27 0.48 -17.72
CA VAL A 337 9.55 -0.12 -17.30
C VAL A 337 10.50 -0.24 -18.48
N SER A 338 10.05 -0.73 -19.64
CA SER A 338 10.86 -0.80 -20.86
C SER A 338 11.40 0.56 -21.29
N GLY A 339 10.59 1.61 -21.21
CA GLY A 339 11.03 2.98 -21.50
C GLY A 339 12.12 3.48 -20.55
N HIS A 340 12.08 3.11 -19.26
CA HIS A 340 13.17 3.41 -18.33
C HIS A 340 14.46 2.66 -18.67
N LEU A 341 14.38 1.40 -19.11
CA LEU A 341 15.54 0.62 -19.55
C LEU A 341 16.18 1.21 -20.82
N GLU A 342 15.35 1.63 -21.77
CA GLU A 342 15.80 2.29 -23.00
C GLU A 342 16.49 3.64 -22.67
N GLN A 343 15.89 4.43 -21.79
CA GLN A 343 16.46 5.70 -21.35
C GLN A 343 17.79 5.51 -20.61
N ALA A 344 17.86 4.54 -19.68
CA ALA A 344 19.11 4.23 -18.97
C ALA A 344 20.24 3.87 -19.92
N ARG A 345 19.94 3.11 -20.99
CA ARG A 345 20.90 2.79 -22.04
C ARG A 345 21.32 4.04 -22.82
N ALA A 346 20.37 4.91 -23.18
CA ALA A 346 20.65 6.15 -23.90
C ALA A 346 21.50 7.12 -23.06
N ASP A 347 21.27 7.14 -21.74
CA ASP A 347 22.05 7.92 -20.77
C ASP A 347 23.44 7.33 -20.50
N GLY A 348 23.78 6.16 -21.08
CA GLY A 348 25.08 5.51 -20.92
C GLY A 348 25.27 4.81 -19.55
N ALA A 349 24.19 4.49 -18.82
CA ALA A 349 24.28 3.78 -17.55
C ALA A 349 24.92 2.36 -17.76
N ARG A 350 25.81 1.97 -16.85
CA ARG A 350 26.55 0.71 -16.93
C ARG A 350 25.66 -0.48 -16.55
N LEU A 351 25.16 -1.19 -17.55
CA LEU A 351 24.37 -2.41 -17.34
C LEU A 351 25.29 -3.54 -16.86
N VAL A 352 24.91 -4.23 -15.77
CA VAL A 352 25.62 -5.40 -15.23
C VAL A 352 24.88 -6.69 -15.61
N THR A 353 23.56 -6.72 -15.43
CA THR A 353 22.73 -7.90 -15.81
C THR A 353 21.30 -7.46 -16.17
N GLY A 354 20.60 -8.27 -16.92
CA GLY A 354 19.21 -8.02 -17.32
C GLY A 354 19.08 -6.99 -18.46
N GLY A 355 18.24 -5.99 -18.29
CA GLY A 355 18.09 -4.86 -19.21
C GLY A 355 17.18 -5.10 -20.40
N ALA A 356 16.36 -6.16 -20.40
CA ALA A 356 15.52 -6.49 -21.54
C ALA A 356 14.16 -7.12 -21.12
N PRO A 357 13.12 -6.93 -21.96
CA PRO A 357 11.92 -7.76 -21.95
C PRO A 357 12.25 -9.22 -22.20
N LEU A 358 11.44 -10.14 -21.68
CA LEU A 358 11.60 -11.59 -21.84
C LEU A 358 10.30 -12.22 -22.40
N GLY A 359 10.45 -13.07 -23.44
CA GLY A 359 9.35 -13.84 -24.01
C GLY A 359 8.20 -13.00 -24.58
N ASP A 360 7.02 -13.62 -24.67
CA ASP A 360 5.82 -13.03 -25.28
C ASP A 360 4.87 -12.35 -24.25
N GLY A 361 5.20 -12.39 -22.95
CA GLY A 361 4.42 -11.79 -21.86
C GLY A 361 4.89 -10.39 -21.46
N TRP A 362 4.34 -9.88 -20.36
CA TRP A 362 4.81 -8.64 -19.75
C TRP A 362 5.97 -8.88 -18.77
N TYR A 363 6.86 -9.80 -19.11
CA TYR A 363 8.03 -10.14 -18.30
C TYR A 363 9.20 -9.22 -18.62
N VAL A 364 9.90 -8.79 -17.59
CA VAL A 364 11.16 -8.04 -17.70
C VAL A 364 12.19 -8.74 -16.83
N SER A 365 13.40 -8.93 -17.38
CA SER A 365 14.50 -9.51 -16.61
C SER A 365 14.86 -8.66 -15.42
N PRO A 366 15.12 -9.23 -14.23
CA PRO A 366 15.73 -8.51 -13.12
C PRO A 366 17.01 -7.82 -13.58
N THR A 367 17.11 -6.52 -13.32
CA THR A 367 18.10 -5.66 -13.97
C THR A 367 18.94 -4.91 -12.95
N VAL A 368 20.25 -4.89 -13.12
CA VAL A 368 21.21 -4.15 -12.32
C VAL A 368 22.00 -3.17 -13.19
N TYR A 369 21.96 -1.91 -12.84
CA TYR A 369 22.85 -0.87 -13.35
C TYR A 369 23.83 -0.45 -12.25
N ASP A 370 25.11 -0.31 -12.58
CA ASP A 370 26.17 0.06 -11.66
C ASP A 370 26.80 1.42 -12.02
N ASP A 371 27.49 2.03 -11.06
CA ASP A 371 28.08 3.38 -11.17
C ASP A 371 27.03 4.43 -11.62
N VAL A 372 25.81 4.33 -11.08
CA VAL A 372 24.71 5.20 -11.48
C VAL A 372 24.91 6.59 -10.90
N ASP A 373 25.05 7.59 -11.78
CA ASP A 373 25.09 8.99 -11.37
C ASP A 373 23.77 9.44 -10.72
N SER A 374 23.87 10.18 -9.62
CA SER A 374 22.71 10.70 -8.88
C SER A 374 21.78 11.59 -9.69
N HIS A 375 22.24 12.15 -10.82
CA HIS A 375 21.43 13.00 -11.70
C HIS A 375 20.60 12.21 -12.70
N LEU A 376 20.90 10.94 -12.94
CA LEU A 376 20.16 10.12 -13.88
C LEU A 376 18.74 9.81 -13.38
N ARG A 377 17.79 9.76 -14.31
CA ARG A 377 16.40 9.35 -14.02
C ARG A 377 16.34 7.99 -13.29
N LEU A 378 17.27 7.11 -13.62
CA LEU A 378 17.43 5.80 -13.00
C LEU A 378 17.63 5.87 -11.48
N ALA A 379 18.36 6.89 -10.97
CA ALA A 379 18.56 7.13 -9.55
C ALA A 379 17.42 7.92 -8.89
N ARG A 380 16.70 8.74 -9.66
CA ARG A 380 15.71 9.71 -9.16
C ARG A 380 14.27 9.23 -9.21
N GLU A 381 13.86 8.60 -10.32
CA GLU A 381 12.46 8.27 -10.55
C GLU A 381 12.10 6.87 -10.03
N GLU A 382 10.89 6.73 -9.55
CA GLU A 382 10.30 5.44 -9.23
C GLU A 382 9.96 4.70 -10.53
N ILE A 383 10.63 3.58 -10.79
CA ILE A 383 10.41 2.76 -11.99
C ILE A 383 9.19 1.85 -11.81
N PHE A 384 9.02 1.31 -10.60
CA PHE A 384 8.00 0.34 -10.24
C PHE A 384 8.12 -0.96 -11.05
N GLY A 385 9.35 -1.46 -11.12
CA GLY A 385 9.77 -2.64 -11.87
C GLY A 385 11.06 -3.22 -11.29
N PRO A 386 11.53 -4.41 -11.76
CA PRO A 386 12.66 -5.13 -11.17
C PRO A 386 14.01 -4.53 -11.61
N VAL A 387 14.24 -3.27 -11.29
CA VAL A 387 15.43 -2.50 -11.73
C VAL A 387 16.13 -1.87 -10.53
N LEU A 388 17.38 -2.24 -10.33
CA LEU A 388 18.25 -1.81 -9.25
C LEU A 388 19.33 -0.84 -9.77
N ALA A 389 19.45 0.34 -9.14
CA ALA A 389 20.50 1.32 -9.38
C ALA A 389 21.53 1.25 -8.26
N VAL A 390 22.81 1.00 -8.62
CA VAL A 390 23.92 0.87 -7.67
C VAL A 390 24.80 2.11 -7.68
N GLN A 391 25.16 2.59 -6.49
CA GLN A 391 26.06 3.71 -6.25
C GLN A 391 27.11 3.32 -5.20
N ALA A 392 28.32 3.84 -5.31
CA ALA A 392 29.38 3.60 -4.34
C ALA A 392 29.56 4.81 -3.42
N PHE A 393 29.96 4.58 -2.16
CA PHE A 393 30.28 5.65 -1.21
C PHE A 393 31.59 5.38 -0.45
N SER A 394 32.13 6.44 0.14
CA SER A 394 33.29 6.39 1.03
C SER A 394 32.99 7.13 2.33
N GLY A 395 32.83 6.38 3.43
CA GLY A 395 32.54 6.94 4.74
C GLY A 395 31.07 7.27 4.99
N THR A 396 30.73 7.43 6.26
CA THR A 396 29.34 7.54 6.74
C THR A 396 28.63 8.80 6.25
N ASP A 397 29.35 9.92 6.13
CA ASP A 397 28.76 11.19 5.71
C ASP A 397 28.27 11.15 4.25
N GLU A 398 29.05 10.53 3.34
CA GLU A 398 28.64 10.34 1.95
C GLU A 398 27.47 9.35 1.86
N ALA A 399 27.48 8.28 2.67
CA ALA A 399 26.34 7.36 2.76
C ALA A 399 25.04 8.10 3.17
N THR A 400 25.11 8.93 4.22
CA THR A 400 23.97 9.76 4.67
C THR A 400 23.50 10.72 3.57
N ALA A 401 24.43 11.37 2.87
CA ALA A 401 24.09 12.28 1.78
C ALA A 401 23.35 11.54 0.65
N LEU A 402 23.87 10.40 0.19
CA LEU A 402 23.24 9.57 -0.86
C LEU A 402 21.90 8.98 -0.43
N MET A 403 21.77 8.52 0.83
CA MET A 403 20.48 8.05 1.36
C MET A 403 19.40 9.13 1.23
N ASN A 404 19.76 10.37 1.56
CA ASN A 404 18.85 11.52 1.58
C ASN A 404 18.67 12.19 0.21
N ASP A 405 19.50 11.87 -0.78
CA ASP A 405 19.47 12.45 -2.12
C ASP A 405 18.35 11.79 -2.97
N SER A 406 17.14 12.04 -2.58
CA SER A 406 15.90 11.60 -3.23
C SER A 406 14.74 12.48 -2.80
N ASP A 407 13.79 12.72 -3.69
CA ASP A 407 12.53 13.39 -3.37
C ASP A 407 11.60 12.51 -2.52
N PHE A 408 11.89 11.21 -2.45
CA PHE A 408 11.11 10.23 -1.68
C PHE A 408 11.71 9.98 -0.29
N GLY A 409 10.87 9.51 0.63
CA GLY A 409 11.27 9.18 2.00
C GLY A 409 10.34 8.14 2.64
N LEU A 410 10.19 6.96 2.00
CA LEU A 410 9.34 5.89 2.50
C LEU A 410 10.11 4.96 3.43
N LEU A 411 11.09 4.22 2.90
CA LEU A 411 11.88 3.23 3.63
C LEU A 411 13.37 3.46 3.36
N ALA A 412 14.22 3.17 4.34
CA ALA A 412 15.67 3.01 4.19
C ALA A 412 16.13 1.76 4.95
N CYS A 413 16.99 0.95 4.33
CA CYS A 413 17.58 -0.23 4.94
C CYS A 413 19.08 -0.06 5.11
N ILE A 414 19.60 -0.37 6.30
CA ILE A 414 21.00 -0.20 6.70
C ILE A 414 21.59 -1.55 7.05
N TRP A 415 22.68 -1.93 6.39
CA TRP A 415 23.36 -3.21 6.59
C TRP A 415 24.74 -2.93 7.19
N THR A 416 24.90 -3.21 8.48
CA THR A 416 26.15 -2.99 9.25
C THR A 416 26.12 -3.75 10.57
N ASN A 417 27.25 -4.23 11.04
CA ASN A 417 27.41 -4.81 12.37
C ASN A 417 27.74 -3.78 13.45
N ASP A 418 27.97 -2.50 13.09
CA ASP A 418 28.16 -1.41 14.04
C ASP A 418 26.83 -0.78 14.45
N VAL A 419 26.34 -1.13 15.63
CA VAL A 419 25.09 -0.62 16.18
C VAL A 419 25.09 0.91 16.35
N SER A 420 26.24 1.51 16.67
CA SER A 420 26.36 2.96 16.86
C SER A 420 26.20 3.70 15.53
N ARG A 421 26.78 3.14 14.45
CA ARG A 421 26.60 3.62 13.08
C ARG A 421 25.14 3.49 12.66
N ALA A 422 24.53 2.32 12.85
CA ALA A 422 23.14 2.07 12.50
C ALA A 422 22.18 3.08 13.15
N LEU A 423 22.33 3.33 14.45
CA LEU A 423 21.48 4.27 15.19
C LEU A 423 21.69 5.73 14.77
N ARG A 424 22.94 6.14 14.46
CA ARG A 424 23.20 7.50 13.94
C ARG A 424 22.54 7.69 12.57
N LEU A 425 22.76 6.75 11.64
CA LEU A 425 22.15 6.81 10.31
C LEU A 425 20.63 6.79 10.39
N ALA A 426 20.05 5.97 11.26
CA ALA A 426 18.59 5.95 11.47
C ALA A 426 18.03 7.29 11.97
N ALA A 427 18.82 8.07 12.73
CA ALA A 427 18.44 9.41 13.16
C ALA A 427 18.60 10.48 12.06
N GLU A 428 19.51 10.30 11.12
CA GLU A 428 19.88 11.27 10.09
C GLU A 428 19.12 11.07 8.78
N VAL A 429 18.68 9.84 8.48
CA VAL A 429 17.96 9.56 7.24
C VAL A 429 16.55 10.12 7.28
N ARG A 430 16.15 10.76 6.18
CA ARG A 430 14.82 11.35 5.99
C ARG A 430 13.88 10.35 5.33
N ALA A 431 13.56 9.28 6.05
CA ALA A 431 12.60 8.25 5.68
C ALA A 431 11.60 8.03 6.82
N GLY A 432 10.38 7.64 6.48
CA GLY A 432 9.34 7.34 7.46
C GLY A 432 9.57 6.03 8.20
N GLN A 433 10.34 5.12 7.59
CA GLN A 433 10.70 3.84 8.15
C GLN A 433 12.19 3.59 7.97
N VAL A 434 12.82 2.95 8.95
CA VAL A 434 14.23 2.53 8.88
C VAL A 434 14.32 1.10 9.38
N ALA A 435 14.93 0.23 8.57
CA ALA A 435 15.24 -1.15 8.92
C ALA A 435 16.76 -1.33 9.06
N VAL A 436 17.21 -2.13 10.01
CA VAL A 436 18.63 -2.42 10.23
C VAL A 436 18.83 -3.93 10.16
N ASN A 437 19.76 -4.37 9.30
CA ASN A 437 20.07 -5.78 9.04
C ASN A 437 18.85 -6.64 8.66
N GLN A 438 17.88 -6.00 8.05
CA GLN A 438 16.68 -6.60 7.47
C GLN A 438 16.10 -5.70 6.40
N PHE A 439 15.20 -6.24 5.58
CA PHE A 439 14.39 -5.46 4.67
C PHE A 439 12.98 -5.31 5.24
N HIS A 440 12.45 -4.06 5.25
CA HIS A 440 11.13 -3.70 5.74
C HIS A 440 10.91 -4.03 7.24
N ASP A 441 9.66 -4.22 7.69
CA ASP A 441 9.25 -4.40 9.09
C ASP A 441 9.35 -5.85 9.61
N ALA A 442 9.92 -6.75 8.81
CA ALA A 442 10.00 -8.19 9.12
C ALA A 442 8.64 -8.83 9.44
N GLY A 443 7.54 -8.31 8.88
CA GLY A 443 6.20 -8.85 9.06
C GLY A 443 5.56 -8.55 10.42
N VAL A 444 6.03 -7.53 11.14
CA VAL A 444 5.44 -7.11 12.42
C VAL A 444 4.12 -6.40 12.18
N ILE A 445 3.01 -7.10 12.42
CA ILE A 445 1.67 -6.51 12.35
C ILE A 445 1.54 -5.39 13.40
N GLY A 446 1.06 -4.24 12.98
CA GLY A 446 0.94 -3.06 13.83
C GLY A 446 2.18 -2.17 13.88
N PHE A 447 3.22 -2.50 13.09
CA PHE A 447 4.36 -1.60 12.91
C PHE A 447 3.91 -0.32 12.19
N PRO A 448 4.37 0.88 12.64
CA PRO A 448 3.99 2.13 11.98
C PRO A 448 4.52 2.20 10.55
N PHE A 449 3.65 2.53 9.61
CA PHE A 449 3.98 2.76 8.20
C PHE A 449 3.94 4.27 7.93
N ASN A 450 4.99 4.96 8.35
CA ASN A 450 5.12 6.41 8.21
C ASN A 450 5.86 6.77 6.91
N LEU A 451 5.70 8.02 6.49
CA LEU A 451 6.19 8.56 5.23
C LEU A 451 6.81 9.93 5.44
N GLN A 452 7.72 10.32 4.55
CA GLN A 452 8.31 11.65 4.50
C GLN A 452 8.43 12.11 3.05
N LYS A 453 8.66 13.40 2.85
CA LYS A 453 8.88 14.03 1.53
C LYS A 453 7.72 13.72 0.55
N ASP A 454 8.03 13.48 -0.72
CA ASP A 454 7.07 13.17 -1.79
C ASP A 454 6.47 11.75 -1.70
N SER A 455 6.91 10.93 -0.75
CA SER A 455 6.23 9.68 -0.42
C SER A 455 4.89 9.89 0.29
N GLY A 456 4.58 11.11 0.69
CA GLY A 456 3.30 11.49 1.27
C GLY A 456 3.36 11.72 2.77
N PHE A 457 2.18 11.68 3.38
CA PHE A 457 2.01 11.82 4.82
C PHE A 457 0.86 10.92 5.28
N SER A 458 1.16 10.09 6.26
CA SER A 458 0.25 9.11 6.83
C SER A 458 0.79 8.66 8.18
N ARG A 459 -0.09 8.19 9.02
CA ARG A 459 0.23 7.41 10.22
C ARG A 459 -0.18 5.95 10.00
N GLY A 460 0.17 5.41 8.83
CA GLY A 460 -0.16 4.04 8.46
C GLY A 460 0.36 3.03 9.48
N GLY A 461 -0.33 1.90 9.57
CA GLY A 461 0.00 0.84 10.53
C GLY A 461 -0.25 1.20 12.01
N GLY A 462 -0.36 0.18 12.83
CA GLY A 462 -0.48 0.30 14.27
C GLY A 462 -1.61 1.18 14.79
N TYR A 463 -1.52 1.57 16.04
CA TYR A 463 -2.52 2.42 16.70
C TYR A 463 -2.63 3.82 16.07
N GLY A 464 -1.55 4.31 15.45
CA GLY A 464 -1.53 5.58 14.73
C GLY A 464 -2.55 5.62 13.60
N ALA A 465 -2.66 4.55 12.83
CA ALA A 465 -3.63 4.43 11.74
C ALA A 465 -5.08 4.48 12.24
N LEU A 466 -5.38 3.87 13.39
CA LEU A 466 -6.72 3.95 13.98
C LEU A 466 -7.09 5.41 14.33
N ARG A 467 -6.14 6.16 14.90
CA ARG A 467 -6.36 7.59 15.24
C ARG A 467 -6.46 8.48 14.00
N GLU A 468 -5.82 8.14 12.90
CA GLU A 468 -5.87 8.90 11.66
C GLU A 468 -7.28 8.95 11.05
N TYR A 469 -8.12 7.95 11.34
CA TYR A 469 -9.52 7.93 10.93
C TYR A 469 -10.47 8.56 11.95
N THR A 470 -9.96 9.40 12.85
CA THR A 470 -10.76 10.13 13.83
C THR A 470 -10.40 11.61 13.89
N GLN A 471 -11.37 12.43 14.24
CA GLN A 471 -11.18 13.82 14.65
C GLN A 471 -11.40 13.97 16.16
N GLU A 472 -10.61 14.82 16.78
CA GLU A 472 -10.69 15.01 18.23
C GLU A 472 -11.65 16.16 18.58
N LYS A 473 -12.64 15.87 19.41
CA LYS A 473 -13.57 16.88 19.96
C LYS A 473 -13.15 17.23 21.39
N ALA A 474 -12.91 18.51 21.66
CA ALA A 474 -12.73 19.01 23.03
C ALA A 474 -14.07 19.34 23.67
N VAL A 475 -14.27 18.89 24.91
CA VAL A 475 -15.48 19.15 25.70
C VAL A 475 -15.08 19.83 27.01
N ALA A 476 -15.72 20.97 27.32
CA ALA A 476 -15.59 21.66 28.58
C ALA A 476 -16.94 21.70 29.31
N VAL A 477 -16.96 21.23 30.55
CA VAL A 477 -18.15 21.18 31.36
C VAL A 477 -17.92 22.07 32.57
N ARG A 478 -18.77 23.08 32.78
CA ARG A 478 -18.79 23.86 34.04
C ARG A 478 -19.55 23.07 35.09
N LEU A 479 -18.87 22.79 36.21
CA LEU A 479 -19.48 22.15 37.36
C LEU A 479 -20.22 23.21 38.14
N LEU A 480 -21.53 23.11 38.22
CA LEU A 480 -22.32 24.00 39.06
C LEU A 480 -22.23 23.45 40.49
N GLY A 481 -21.74 24.26 41.40
CA GLY A 481 -21.70 23.91 42.81
C GLY A 481 -23.10 23.64 43.39
N PRO A 482 -23.20 23.01 44.56
CA PRO A 482 -24.47 22.79 45.26
C PRO A 482 -25.17 24.10 45.59
#